data_017add5dacc0d23b5f3193a008f876ac
#
_entry.id   017add5dacc0d23b5f3193a008f876ac
#
_cell.length_a   1.000
_cell.length_b   1.000
_cell.length_c   1.000
_cell.angle_alpha   90.00
_cell.angle_beta   90.00
_cell.angle_gamma   90.00
#
_symmetry.space_group_name_H-M   'P 1'
#
loop_
_entity.id
_entity.type
_entity.pdbx_description
1 polymer ?
#
loop_
_entity_poly.entity_id
_entity_poly.type
_entity_poly.pdbx_seq_one_letter_code
_entity_poly.pdbx_strand_id
1 'polypeptide(L)'
;MGEMEIMAVLKAALAVTAAVALILLMSYWAAGRARPLLDASARDALVKQGLAYQFIDLAAGTVHYRLEGPANGPLVVLVHGFSTPSFVWNDYFEPLTRAGYRVLAYDNYGRGFSDRPKGPYNADLSDTLLVNLLAALAPNEKVDLIGYSMGGATVTIFASRHADVVRSLTLIAPAGLGSVTDSKIELLKRPLIGDWIVRMFGLKIFHGAAAEDAKAAPNPARFLADFDRQMDYRGYGEALLSTLRTYPLGTSEAAYATAGASARPVMVIWGEADKTVPFAQSKALMALMPNARLYSYEKFGHNITFTQSELVSGLIKQFLASLEAKPDQPAQTAQPTQTAK
;
A
#
# COMPACT_ATOMS: atom_id res chain seq x y z
N MET A 1 -27.29 -45.36 31.32
CA MET A 1 -26.50 -44.25 31.85
C MET A 1 -27.44 -43.46 32.78
N GLY A 2 -27.16 -43.39 34.07
CA GLY A 2 -28.02 -42.70 35.03
C GLY A 2 -27.88 -41.17 34.93
N GLU A 3 -28.88 -40.43 35.41
CA GLU A 3 -28.86 -38.95 35.36
C GLU A 3 -27.59 -38.34 36.01
N MET A 4 -27.03 -38.97 37.02
CA MET A 4 -25.75 -38.55 37.66
C MET A 4 -24.55 -38.67 36.73
N GLU A 5 -24.48 -39.73 35.90
CA GLU A 5 -23.41 -39.92 34.93
C GLU A 5 -23.50 -38.89 33.79
N ILE A 6 -24.70 -38.61 33.31
CA ILE A 6 -24.94 -37.59 32.30
C ILE A 6 -24.51 -36.21 32.82
N MET A 7 -24.91 -35.86 34.07
CA MET A 7 -24.50 -34.58 34.69
C MET A 7 -22.98 -34.47 34.90
N ALA A 8 -22.31 -35.54 35.26
CA ALA A 8 -20.86 -35.56 35.41
C ALA A 8 -20.14 -35.33 34.08
N VAL A 9 -20.60 -35.98 32.98
CA VAL A 9 -20.07 -35.79 31.62
C VAL A 9 -20.32 -34.36 31.16
N LEU A 10 -21.50 -33.78 31.40
CA LEU A 10 -21.80 -32.39 31.03
C LEU A 10 -20.91 -31.38 31.77
N LYS A 11 -20.69 -31.59 33.08
CA LYS A 11 -19.78 -30.74 33.88
C LYS A 11 -18.36 -30.85 33.41
N ALA A 12 -17.87 -32.05 33.08
CA ALA A 12 -16.54 -32.25 32.54
C ALA A 12 -16.37 -31.58 31.15
N ALA A 13 -17.34 -31.72 30.26
CA ALA A 13 -17.35 -31.09 28.96
C ALA A 13 -17.33 -29.55 29.09
N LEU A 14 -18.15 -28.99 30.01
CA LEU A 14 -18.18 -27.55 30.27
C LEU A 14 -16.82 -27.05 30.80
N ALA A 15 -16.21 -27.79 31.74
CA ALA A 15 -14.90 -27.45 32.31
C ALA A 15 -13.80 -27.46 31.24
N VAL A 16 -13.79 -28.46 30.34
CA VAL A 16 -12.86 -28.55 29.23
C VAL A 16 -13.06 -27.37 28.26
N THR A 17 -14.31 -27.06 27.91
CA THR A 17 -14.62 -25.93 27.03
C THR A 17 -14.18 -24.60 27.64
N ALA A 18 -14.40 -24.39 28.93
CA ALA A 18 -13.95 -23.20 29.64
C ALA A 18 -12.43 -23.09 29.71
N ALA A 19 -11.74 -24.22 29.95
CA ALA A 19 -10.26 -24.24 29.93
C ALA A 19 -9.69 -23.92 28.55
N VAL A 20 -10.25 -24.49 27.49
CA VAL A 20 -9.85 -24.16 26.08
C VAL A 20 -10.10 -22.69 25.78
N ALA A 21 -11.26 -22.14 26.11
CA ALA A 21 -11.57 -20.74 25.93
C ALA A 21 -10.58 -19.83 26.68
N LEU A 22 -10.23 -20.18 27.91
CA LEU A 22 -9.24 -19.44 28.70
C LEU A 22 -7.84 -19.49 28.07
N ILE A 23 -7.40 -20.64 27.60
CA ILE A 23 -6.10 -20.81 26.89
C ILE A 23 -6.08 -19.95 25.63
N LEU A 24 -7.14 -19.96 24.84
CA LEU A 24 -7.26 -19.14 23.62
C LEU A 24 -7.22 -17.64 23.95
N LEU A 25 -7.90 -17.20 25.00
CA LEU A 25 -7.88 -15.82 25.47
C LEU A 25 -6.49 -15.41 25.98
N MET A 26 -5.84 -16.25 26.77
CA MET A 26 -4.50 -15.97 27.29
C MET A 26 -3.47 -15.91 26.17
N SER A 27 -3.52 -16.85 25.21
CA SER A 27 -2.62 -16.86 24.05
C SER A 27 -2.81 -15.61 23.17
N TYR A 28 -4.07 -15.23 22.93
CA TYR A 28 -4.43 -14.00 22.20
C TYR A 28 -3.87 -12.74 22.89
N TRP A 29 -4.03 -12.66 24.22
CA TRP A 29 -3.54 -11.55 25.01
C TRP A 29 -2.00 -11.48 25.04
N ALA A 30 -1.32 -12.60 25.22
CA ALA A 30 0.13 -12.71 25.22
C ALA A 30 0.73 -12.34 23.86
N ALA A 31 0.18 -12.90 22.76
CA ALA A 31 0.62 -12.60 21.41
C ALA A 31 0.50 -11.11 21.08
N GLY A 32 -0.59 -10.44 21.52
CA GLY A 32 -0.79 -9.01 21.34
C GLY A 32 0.23 -8.13 22.09
N ARG A 33 1.00 -8.68 23.03
CA ARG A 33 2.01 -7.95 23.83
C ARG A 33 3.44 -8.41 23.56
N ALA A 34 3.62 -9.41 22.72
CA ALA A 34 4.92 -10.03 22.47
C ALA A 34 5.94 -9.07 21.80
N ARG A 35 5.47 -7.98 21.19
CA ARG A 35 6.30 -6.98 20.51
C ARG A 35 6.15 -5.60 21.14
N PRO A 36 7.19 -4.74 21.04
CA PRO A 36 7.14 -3.37 21.53
C PRO A 36 6.14 -2.52 20.71
N LEU A 37 5.77 -1.38 21.29
CA LEU A 37 5.13 -0.30 20.54
C LEU A 37 6.17 0.42 19.66
N LEU A 38 5.72 0.96 18.55
CA LEU A 38 6.51 1.93 17.78
C LEU A 38 6.28 3.31 18.41
N ASP A 39 6.99 3.58 19.49
CA ASP A 39 6.94 4.86 20.21
C ASP A 39 8.10 5.80 19.80
N ALA A 40 8.18 6.97 20.43
CA ALA A 40 9.23 7.95 20.15
C ALA A 40 10.64 7.35 20.35
N SER A 41 10.85 6.56 21.40
CA SER A 41 12.15 5.92 21.68
C SER A 41 12.55 4.94 20.60
N ALA A 42 11.60 4.16 20.11
CA ALA A 42 11.83 3.23 18.99
C ALA A 42 12.19 3.98 17.69
N ARG A 43 11.52 5.13 17.41
CA ARG A 43 11.85 5.96 16.24
C ARG A 43 13.22 6.61 16.38
N ASP A 44 13.58 7.12 17.55
CA ASP A 44 14.91 7.65 17.82
C ASP A 44 16.00 6.60 17.59
N ALA A 45 15.74 5.35 17.96
CA ALA A 45 16.66 4.25 17.70
C ALA A 45 16.81 3.96 16.19
N LEU A 46 15.73 4.04 15.41
CA LEU A 46 15.75 3.91 13.95
C LEU A 46 16.58 5.04 13.30
N VAL A 47 16.38 6.28 13.72
CA VAL A 47 17.14 7.44 13.21
C VAL A 47 18.65 7.28 13.52
N LYS A 48 19.00 6.82 14.73
CA LYS A 48 20.40 6.58 15.13
C LYS A 48 21.09 5.48 14.32
N GLN A 49 20.36 4.59 13.66
CA GLN A 49 20.94 3.59 12.74
C GLN A 49 21.48 4.19 11.43
N GLY A 50 21.37 5.52 11.24
CA GLY A 50 21.91 6.21 10.06
C GLY A 50 21.11 6.00 8.78
N LEU A 51 19.93 5.41 8.89
CA LEU A 51 18.98 5.33 7.80
C LEU A 51 18.26 6.68 7.68
N ALA A 52 18.00 7.14 6.45
CA ALA A 52 17.38 8.46 6.17
C ALA A 52 15.89 8.50 6.55
N TYR A 53 15.57 8.12 7.79
CA TYR A 53 14.22 8.15 8.32
C TYR A 53 13.84 9.56 8.74
N GLN A 54 12.75 10.06 8.16
CA GLN A 54 12.12 11.32 8.52
C GLN A 54 10.75 11.03 9.13
N PHE A 55 10.42 11.74 10.20
CA PHE A 55 9.15 11.58 10.89
C PHE A 55 8.47 12.94 11.05
N ILE A 56 7.14 12.95 10.94
CA ILE A 56 6.32 14.12 11.15
C ILE A 56 5.09 13.76 11.98
N ASP A 57 4.78 14.58 12.98
CA ASP A 57 3.59 14.42 13.79
C ASP A 57 2.40 15.07 13.10
N LEU A 58 1.38 14.26 12.81
CA LEU A 58 0.10 14.69 12.24
C LEU A 58 -1.03 14.38 13.25
N ALA A 59 -2.24 14.86 12.95
CA ALA A 59 -3.37 14.79 13.89
C ALA A 59 -3.71 13.37 14.37
N ALA A 60 -3.54 12.33 13.52
CA ALA A 60 -3.86 10.94 13.88
C ALA A 60 -2.64 10.12 14.33
N GLY A 61 -1.45 10.70 14.34
CA GLY A 61 -0.19 10.07 14.79
C GLY A 61 1.01 10.46 13.95
N THR A 62 2.18 9.97 14.34
CA THR A 62 3.45 10.20 13.64
C THR A 62 3.52 9.40 12.36
N VAL A 63 3.96 10.04 11.28
CA VAL A 63 4.13 9.45 9.95
C VAL A 63 5.61 9.40 9.59
N HIS A 64 6.07 8.23 9.16
CA HIS A 64 7.36 8.05 8.52
C HIS A 64 7.27 8.45 7.05
N TYR A 65 8.22 9.24 6.60
CA TYR A 65 8.34 9.66 5.20
C TYR A 65 9.81 9.78 4.78
N ARG A 66 10.02 9.89 3.49
CA ARG A 66 11.28 10.25 2.87
C ARG A 66 11.01 11.31 1.81
N LEU A 67 11.68 12.46 1.91
CA LEU A 67 11.57 13.57 0.98
C LEU A 67 12.95 13.96 0.50
N GLU A 68 13.18 13.87 -0.81
CA GLU A 68 14.47 14.19 -1.44
C GLU A 68 14.27 14.94 -2.75
N GLY A 69 15.34 15.55 -3.24
CA GLY A 69 15.40 16.28 -4.50
C GLY A 69 15.49 17.79 -4.31
N PRO A 70 15.50 18.56 -5.41
CA PRO A 70 15.64 20.02 -5.36
C PRO A 70 14.42 20.66 -4.71
N ALA A 71 14.64 21.60 -3.78
CA ALA A 71 13.59 22.25 -3.00
C ALA A 71 12.47 22.88 -3.85
N ASN A 72 12.81 23.39 -5.03
CA ASN A 72 11.88 24.04 -5.98
C ASN A 72 11.40 23.10 -7.08
N GLY A 73 11.77 21.81 -7.04
CA GLY A 73 11.32 20.82 -8.04
C GLY A 73 9.84 20.50 -7.89
N PRO A 74 9.13 20.18 -8.98
CA PRO A 74 7.76 19.68 -8.91
C PRO A 74 7.67 18.47 -7.99
N LEU A 75 6.62 18.42 -7.15
CA LEU A 75 6.48 17.36 -6.16
C LEU A 75 5.81 16.12 -6.75
N VAL A 76 6.51 15.00 -6.65
CA VAL A 76 6.03 13.65 -6.97
C VAL A 76 5.82 12.88 -5.67
N VAL A 77 4.60 12.39 -5.44
CA VAL A 77 4.23 11.64 -4.24
C VAL A 77 4.00 10.17 -4.59
N LEU A 78 4.73 9.30 -3.92
CA LEU A 78 4.73 7.85 -4.13
C LEU A 78 3.93 7.14 -3.04
N VAL A 79 2.82 6.50 -3.40
CA VAL A 79 1.88 5.86 -2.47
C VAL A 79 1.92 4.34 -2.63
N HIS A 80 2.36 3.65 -1.59
CA HIS A 80 2.59 2.22 -1.57
C HIS A 80 1.29 1.39 -1.49
N GLY A 81 1.42 0.07 -1.69
CA GLY A 81 0.32 -0.90 -1.70
C GLY A 81 -0.20 -1.31 -0.32
N PHE A 82 -0.83 -2.49 -0.28
CA PHE A 82 -1.55 -3.00 0.90
C PHE A 82 -0.62 -3.36 2.07
N SER A 83 0.40 -4.20 1.85
CA SER A 83 1.26 -4.76 2.91
C SER A 83 2.69 -4.24 2.88
N THR A 84 3.18 -3.85 1.70
CA THR A 84 4.56 -3.41 1.47
C THR A 84 4.65 -1.90 1.65
N PRO A 85 5.42 -1.38 2.64
CA PRO A 85 5.51 0.05 2.90
C PRO A 85 6.41 0.80 1.91
N SER A 86 6.73 2.04 2.20
CA SER A 86 7.40 2.99 1.29
C SER A 86 8.76 2.53 0.76
N PHE A 87 9.43 1.56 1.38
CA PHE A 87 10.69 1.04 0.86
C PHE A 87 10.59 0.47 -0.58
N VAL A 88 9.39 0.06 -1.01
CA VAL A 88 9.14 -0.39 -2.39
C VAL A 88 9.53 0.66 -3.44
N TRP A 89 9.63 1.91 -3.02
CA TRP A 89 9.98 3.05 -3.84
C TRP A 89 11.47 3.44 -3.80
N ASN A 90 12.31 2.71 -3.06
CA ASN A 90 13.72 3.11 -2.88
C ASN A 90 14.46 3.36 -4.19
N ASP A 91 14.24 2.52 -5.21
CA ASP A 91 14.90 2.62 -6.50
C ASP A 91 14.35 3.73 -7.41
N TYR A 92 13.30 4.44 -6.97
CA TYR A 92 12.68 5.54 -7.71
C TYR A 92 13.27 6.90 -7.36
N PHE A 93 13.86 7.04 -6.18
CA PHE A 93 14.37 8.33 -5.72
C PHE A 93 15.45 8.88 -6.62
N GLU A 94 16.52 8.11 -6.85
CA GLU A 94 17.65 8.56 -7.65
C GLU A 94 17.23 8.99 -9.08
N PRO A 95 16.52 8.16 -9.86
CA PRO A 95 16.15 8.53 -11.23
C PRO A 95 15.19 9.73 -11.30
N LEU A 96 14.32 9.94 -10.32
CA LEU A 96 13.38 11.06 -10.32
C LEU A 96 14.04 12.34 -9.80
N THR A 97 14.85 12.27 -8.74
CA THR A 97 15.56 13.46 -8.22
C THR A 97 16.60 13.98 -9.19
N ARG A 98 17.33 13.10 -9.91
CA ARG A 98 18.23 13.49 -11.00
C ARG A 98 17.49 14.15 -12.17
N ALA A 99 16.22 13.81 -12.38
CA ALA A 99 15.37 14.45 -13.38
C ALA A 99 14.79 15.79 -12.92
N GLY A 100 15.14 16.26 -11.71
CA GLY A 100 14.73 17.55 -11.17
C GLY A 100 13.45 17.54 -10.34
N TYR A 101 12.87 16.38 -10.07
CA TYR A 101 11.68 16.28 -9.24
C TYR A 101 12.02 16.22 -7.73
N ARG A 102 11.15 16.79 -6.92
CA ARG A 102 11.14 16.57 -5.48
C ARG A 102 10.24 15.35 -5.21
N VAL A 103 10.78 14.32 -4.57
CA VAL A 103 10.14 13.00 -4.42
C VAL A 103 9.81 12.75 -2.96
N LEU A 104 8.53 12.51 -2.69
CA LEU A 104 7.98 12.17 -1.38
C LEU A 104 7.43 10.74 -1.42
N ALA A 105 7.95 9.86 -0.57
CA ALA A 105 7.30 8.59 -0.25
C ALA A 105 7.00 8.55 1.25
N TYR A 106 5.90 7.93 1.64
CA TYR A 106 5.51 7.83 3.04
C TYR A 106 4.89 6.47 3.35
N ASP A 107 4.91 6.10 4.62
CA ASP A 107 4.20 4.91 5.09
C ASP A 107 2.78 5.30 5.51
N ASN A 108 1.78 4.65 4.92
CA ASN A 108 0.40 4.75 5.40
C ASN A 108 0.31 4.33 6.88
N TYR A 109 -0.62 4.90 7.64
CA TYR A 109 -0.88 4.43 8.99
C TYR A 109 -1.04 2.91 9.05
N GLY A 110 -0.45 2.29 10.07
CA GLY A 110 -0.46 0.84 10.24
C GLY A 110 0.58 0.08 9.43
N ARG A 111 1.40 0.75 8.61
CA ARG A 111 2.48 0.18 7.79
C ARG A 111 3.81 0.81 8.13
N GLY A 112 4.88 0.10 7.78
CA GLY A 112 6.24 0.59 7.98
C GLY A 112 6.47 1.11 9.39
N PHE A 113 6.96 2.34 9.44
CA PHE A 113 7.29 3.04 10.70
C PHE A 113 6.32 4.20 11.02
N SER A 114 5.19 4.29 10.33
CA SER A 114 4.09 5.16 10.72
C SER A 114 3.29 4.59 11.89
N ASP A 115 2.64 5.46 12.65
CA ASP A 115 1.79 5.07 13.76
C ASP A 115 0.66 4.13 13.36
N ARG A 116 0.15 3.45 14.39
CA ARG A 116 -0.96 2.52 14.27
C ARG A 116 -2.15 3.00 15.11
N PRO A 117 -2.81 4.10 14.67
CA PRO A 117 -3.95 4.68 15.40
C PRO A 117 -5.09 3.67 15.54
N LYS A 118 -5.91 3.84 16.57
CA LYS A 118 -7.14 3.08 16.73
C LYS A 118 -8.16 3.56 15.70
N GLY A 119 -8.90 2.65 15.12
CA GLY A 119 -10.02 2.96 14.22
C GLY A 119 -9.96 2.16 12.92
N PRO A 120 -10.91 2.37 12.02
CA PRO A 120 -10.91 1.70 10.74
C PRO A 120 -9.78 2.24 9.85
N TYR A 121 -9.03 1.33 9.24
CA TYR A 121 -8.02 1.68 8.23
C TYR A 121 -8.68 1.73 6.86
N ASN A 122 -9.58 2.70 6.70
CA ASN A 122 -10.39 2.91 5.51
C ASN A 122 -9.81 4.00 4.59
N ALA A 123 -10.53 4.31 3.52
CA ALA A 123 -10.13 5.34 2.57
C ALA A 123 -10.06 6.73 3.20
N ASP A 124 -10.93 7.05 4.17
CA ASP A 124 -10.95 8.36 4.81
C ASP A 124 -9.72 8.60 5.68
N LEU A 125 -9.23 7.56 6.38
CA LEU A 125 -7.98 7.66 7.12
C LEU A 125 -6.78 7.91 6.20
N SER A 126 -6.72 7.24 5.04
CA SER A 126 -5.65 7.44 4.06
C SER A 126 -5.73 8.80 3.38
N ASP A 127 -6.94 9.26 3.07
CA ASP A 127 -7.21 10.58 2.50
C ASP A 127 -6.77 11.69 3.46
N THR A 128 -7.23 11.63 4.71
CA THR A 128 -6.87 12.58 5.77
C THR A 128 -5.36 12.61 6.03
N LEU A 129 -4.69 11.43 5.99
CA LEU A 129 -3.23 11.37 6.11
C LEU A 129 -2.58 12.18 5.00
N LEU A 130 -2.96 11.93 3.73
CA LEU A 130 -2.35 12.59 2.57
C LEU A 130 -2.64 14.10 2.55
N VAL A 131 -3.87 14.52 2.90
CA VAL A 131 -4.21 15.94 3.07
C VAL A 131 -3.28 16.61 4.08
N ASN A 132 -3.15 16.05 5.29
CA ASN A 132 -2.35 16.63 6.35
C ASN A 132 -0.85 16.61 6.03
N LEU A 133 -0.37 15.55 5.37
CA LEU A 133 1.02 15.43 4.95
C LEU A 133 1.38 16.49 3.90
N LEU A 134 0.53 16.68 2.90
CA LEU A 134 0.72 17.71 1.88
C LEU A 134 0.60 19.12 2.47
N ALA A 135 -0.35 19.37 3.35
CA ALA A 135 -0.47 20.66 4.04
C ALA A 135 0.79 21.02 4.83
N ALA A 136 1.48 20.04 5.41
CA ALA A 136 2.69 20.26 6.20
C ALA A 136 3.97 20.36 5.34
N LEU A 137 4.10 19.56 4.26
CA LEU A 137 5.34 19.45 3.48
C LEU A 137 5.34 20.21 2.16
N ALA A 138 4.16 20.54 1.62
CA ALA A 138 3.98 21.14 0.30
C ALA A 138 2.70 22.03 0.25
N PRO A 139 2.57 23.03 1.13
CA PRO A 139 1.37 23.85 1.21
C PRO A 139 1.12 24.56 -0.12
N ASN A 140 -0.12 24.48 -0.61
CA ASN A 140 -0.60 25.13 -1.84
C ASN A 140 0.10 24.67 -3.14
N GLU A 141 0.79 23.55 -3.14
CA GLU A 141 1.39 22.98 -4.34
C GLU A 141 0.46 21.99 -5.03
N LYS A 142 0.52 21.97 -6.36
CA LYS A 142 -0.04 20.87 -7.14
C LYS A 142 0.97 19.75 -7.23
N VAL A 143 0.50 18.51 -7.05
CA VAL A 143 1.35 17.34 -6.97
C VAL A 143 1.06 16.31 -8.06
N ASP A 144 2.08 15.53 -8.44
CA ASP A 144 1.93 14.33 -9.23
C ASP A 144 1.80 13.13 -8.29
N LEU A 145 0.72 12.39 -8.38
CA LEU A 145 0.47 11.24 -7.53
C LEU A 145 0.77 9.94 -8.27
N ILE A 146 1.58 9.09 -7.66
CA ILE A 146 1.92 7.77 -8.18
C ILE A 146 1.47 6.73 -7.14
N GLY A 147 0.57 5.85 -7.54
CA GLY A 147 0.03 4.84 -6.64
C GLY A 147 0.21 3.43 -7.17
N TYR A 148 0.70 2.52 -6.31
CA TYR A 148 0.86 1.12 -6.60
C TYR A 148 -0.20 0.29 -5.86
N SER A 149 -0.89 -0.62 -6.56
CA SER A 149 -1.86 -1.55 -5.96
C SER A 149 -2.95 -0.79 -5.17
N MET A 150 -3.10 -1.03 -3.87
CA MET A 150 -3.97 -0.23 -2.98
C MET A 150 -3.64 1.27 -3.06
N GLY A 151 -2.34 1.63 -3.20
CA GLY A 151 -1.92 3.02 -3.40
C GLY A 151 -2.54 3.64 -4.64
N GLY A 152 -2.76 2.85 -5.71
CA GLY A 152 -3.49 3.30 -6.91
C GLY A 152 -4.94 3.68 -6.60
N ALA A 153 -5.64 2.87 -5.81
CA ALA A 153 -6.98 3.24 -5.31
C ALA A 153 -6.92 4.49 -4.40
N THR A 154 -5.91 4.56 -3.52
CA THR A 154 -5.72 5.70 -2.60
C THR A 154 -5.57 7.01 -3.37
N VAL A 155 -4.66 7.08 -4.34
CA VAL A 155 -4.43 8.31 -5.12
C VAL A 155 -5.62 8.66 -6.02
N THR A 156 -6.36 7.66 -6.48
CA THR A 156 -7.58 7.88 -7.28
C THR A 156 -8.72 8.44 -6.42
N ILE A 157 -8.93 7.88 -5.22
CA ILE A 157 -9.91 8.40 -4.25
C ILE A 157 -9.53 9.83 -3.85
N PHE A 158 -8.25 10.07 -3.54
CA PHE A 158 -7.76 11.41 -3.23
C PHE A 158 -8.02 12.39 -4.39
N ALA A 159 -7.67 12.02 -5.61
CA ALA A 159 -7.87 12.88 -6.79
C ALA A 159 -9.34 13.13 -7.11
N SER A 160 -10.25 12.23 -6.73
CA SER A 160 -11.70 12.43 -6.89
C SER A 160 -12.27 13.45 -5.90
N ARG A 161 -11.62 13.63 -4.75
CA ARG A 161 -12.04 14.54 -3.67
C ARG A 161 -11.31 15.88 -3.72
N HIS A 162 -10.07 15.90 -4.19
CA HIS A 162 -9.14 17.04 -4.15
C HIS A 162 -8.55 17.32 -5.55
N ALA A 163 -9.45 17.52 -6.52
CA ALA A 163 -9.09 17.60 -7.95
C ALA A 163 -8.14 18.77 -8.28
N ASP A 164 -8.22 19.85 -7.54
CA ASP A 164 -7.44 21.08 -7.71
C ASP A 164 -5.98 20.94 -7.24
N VAL A 165 -5.70 20.03 -6.33
CA VAL A 165 -4.36 19.75 -5.80
C VAL A 165 -3.57 18.80 -6.70
N VAL A 166 -4.23 17.96 -7.52
CA VAL A 166 -3.58 16.90 -8.28
C VAL A 166 -3.32 17.31 -9.72
N ARG A 167 -2.04 17.36 -10.12
CA ARG A 167 -1.60 17.68 -11.49
C ARG A 167 -1.75 16.49 -12.43
N SER A 168 -1.26 15.32 -12.03
CA SER A 168 -1.34 14.08 -12.80
C SER A 168 -1.47 12.85 -11.92
N LEU A 169 -1.88 11.71 -12.52
CA LEU A 169 -1.94 10.41 -11.89
C LEU A 169 -1.08 9.39 -12.65
N THR A 170 -0.31 8.60 -11.91
CA THR A 170 0.28 7.35 -12.39
C THR A 170 -0.22 6.20 -11.53
N LEU A 171 -0.85 5.22 -12.16
CA LEU A 171 -1.49 4.08 -11.51
C LEU A 171 -0.75 2.80 -11.91
N ILE A 172 -0.12 2.11 -10.96
CA ILE A 172 0.65 0.89 -11.22
C ILE A 172 -0.11 -0.29 -10.62
N ALA A 173 -0.60 -1.20 -11.47
CA ALA A 173 -1.41 -2.36 -11.08
C ALA A 173 -2.48 -2.01 -10.03
N PRO A 174 -3.31 -0.96 -10.26
CA PRO A 174 -4.13 -0.35 -9.22
C PRO A 174 -5.28 -1.27 -8.79
N ALA A 175 -5.51 -1.37 -7.47
CA ALA A 175 -6.70 -1.99 -6.90
C ALA A 175 -7.92 -1.07 -7.01
N GLY A 176 -9.11 -1.60 -6.73
CA GLY A 176 -10.35 -0.82 -6.61
C GLY A 176 -11.45 -1.16 -7.61
N LEU A 177 -11.18 -1.98 -8.63
CA LEU A 177 -12.10 -2.28 -9.74
C LEU A 177 -12.43 -3.77 -9.85
N GLY A 178 -12.74 -4.42 -8.77
CA GLY A 178 -13.18 -5.81 -8.75
C GLY A 178 -12.78 -6.51 -7.47
N SER A 179 -13.66 -7.35 -6.98
CA SER A 179 -13.43 -8.11 -5.75
C SER A 179 -12.44 -9.25 -6.00
N VAL A 180 -11.43 -9.34 -5.15
CA VAL A 180 -10.64 -10.57 -5.01
C VAL A 180 -11.46 -11.52 -4.13
N THR A 181 -12.15 -12.47 -4.74
CA THR A 181 -12.87 -13.53 -4.02
C THR A 181 -11.93 -14.68 -3.72
N ASP A 182 -11.33 -14.67 -2.54
CA ASP A 182 -10.57 -15.78 -1.97
C ASP A 182 -11.23 -16.20 -0.66
N SER A 183 -11.58 -17.48 -0.54
CA SER A 183 -12.21 -18.04 0.66
C SER A 183 -11.39 -17.84 1.93
N LYS A 184 -10.06 -17.80 1.83
CA LYS A 184 -9.16 -17.52 2.94
C LYS A 184 -9.27 -16.06 3.39
N ILE A 185 -9.36 -15.12 2.44
CA ILE A 185 -9.57 -13.71 2.74
C ILE A 185 -10.93 -13.50 3.40
N GLU A 186 -11.98 -14.15 2.90
CA GLU A 186 -13.31 -14.06 3.50
C GLU A 186 -13.35 -14.65 4.93
N LEU A 187 -12.59 -15.71 5.21
CA LEU A 187 -12.44 -16.22 6.56
C LEU A 187 -11.74 -15.22 7.49
N LEU A 188 -10.68 -14.57 7.00
CA LEU A 188 -9.97 -13.53 7.77
C LEU A 188 -10.85 -12.30 8.06
N LYS A 189 -11.77 -11.97 7.17
CA LYS A 189 -12.71 -10.85 7.41
C LYS A 189 -13.72 -11.13 8.52
N ARG A 190 -13.95 -12.39 8.91
CA ARG A 190 -14.90 -12.73 9.97
C ARG A 190 -14.41 -12.22 11.33
N PRO A 191 -15.24 -11.45 12.06
CA PRO A 191 -14.92 -10.99 13.42
C PRO A 191 -14.59 -12.18 14.33
N LEU A 192 -13.75 -11.96 15.32
CA LEU A 192 -13.21 -12.91 16.29
C LEU A 192 -12.30 -13.97 15.67
N ILE A 193 -12.71 -14.65 14.60
CA ILE A 193 -11.94 -15.71 13.93
C ILE A 193 -10.72 -15.09 13.24
N GLY A 194 -10.93 -14.11 12.37
CA GLY A 194 -9.84 -13.42 11.68
C GLY A 194 -8.93 -12.67 12.65
N ASP A 195 -9.50 -12.04 13.68
CA ASP A 195 -8.73 -11.36 14.72
C ASP A 195 -7.77 -12.31 15.44
N TRP A 196 -8.26 -13.51 15.79
CA TRP A 196 -7.44 -14.53 16.43
C TRP A 196 -6.38 -15.09 15.49
N ILE A 197 -6.76 -15.45 14.25
CA ILE A 197 -5.82 -15.99 13.23
C ILE A 197 -4.71 -14.98 12.96
N VAL A 198 -5.05 -13.72 12.70
CA VAL A 198 -4.06 -12.68 12.37
C VAL A 198 -3.14 -12.40 13.56
N ARG A 199 -3.67 -12.37 14.78
CA ARG A 199 -2.83 -12.15 15.96
C ARG A 199 -1.88 -13.30 16.25
N MET A 200 -2.32 -14.55 16.05
CA MET A 200 -1.50 -15.73 16.31
C MET A 200 -0.54 -16.07 15.17
N PHE A 201 -0.96 -15.91 13.92
CA PHE A 201 -0.26 -16.40 12.75
C PHE A 201 0.00 -15.33 11.68
N GLY A 202 -0.59 -14.14 11.82
CA GLY A 202 -0.57 -13.11 10.78
C GLY A 202 0.84 -12.74 10.32
N LEU A 203 1.78 -12.60 11.24
CA LEU A 203 3.16 -12.25 10.87
C LEU A 203 3.82 -13.35 10.03
N LYS A 204 3.58 -14.62 10.35
CA LYS A 204 4.08 -15.75 9.54
C LYS A 204 3.41 -15.78 8.16
N ILE A 205 2.11 -15.49 8.10
CA ILE A 205 1.35 -15.43 6.84
C ILE A 205 1.88 -14.30 5.96
N PHE A 206 2.05 -13.09 6.51
CA PHE A 206 2.52 -11.92 5.76
C PHE A 206 3.99 -12.04 5.36
N HIS A 207 4.85 -12.56 6.24
CA HIS A 207 6.23 -12.90 5.89
C HIS A 207 6.28 -13.90 4.74
N GLY A 208 5.48 -14.97 4.79
CA GLY A 208 5.43 -15.97 3.73
C GLY A 208 5.00 -15.40 2.38
N ALA A 209 4.00 -14.51 2.38
CA ALA A 209 3.58 -13.80 1.17
C ALA A 209 4.68 -12.87 0.63
N ALA A 210 5.34 -12.11 1.52
CA ALA A 210 6.45 -11.24 1.14
C ALA A 210 7.67 -12.03 0.63
N ALA A 211 7.94 -13.21 1.21
CA ALA A 211 9.02 -14.09 0.77
C ALA A 211 8.76 -14.64 -0.65
N GLU A 212 7.51 -14.88 -1.01
CA GLU A 212 7.14 -15.28 -2.39
C GLU A 212 7.37 -14.12 -3.37
N ASP A 213 6.91 -12.92 -3.02
CA ASP A 213 7.13 -11.71 -3.81
C ASP A 213 8.62 -11.39 -3.95
N ALA A 214 9.40 -11.57 -2.88
CA ALA A 214 10.83 -11.31 -2.84
C ALA A 214 11.63 -12.16 -3.85
N LYS A 215 11.17 -13.37 -4.21
CA LYS A 215 11.88 -14.24 -5.17
C LYS A 215 12.13 -13.56 -6.51
N ALA A 216 11.24 -12.66 -6.91
CA ALA A 216 11.37 -11.92 -8.16
C ALA A 216 12.06 -10.55 -8.00
N ALA A 217 12.34 -10.12 -6.77
CA ALA A 217 13.01 -8.85 -6.51
C ALA A 217 14.49 -8.91 -6.91
N PRO A 218 15.10 -7.80 -7.35
CA PRO A 218 16.53 -7.74 -7.71
C PRO A 218 17.46 -8.15 -6.54
N ASN A 219 17.04 -7.87 -5.31
CA ASN A 219 17.74 -8.31 -4.08
C ASN A 219 16.72 -8.90 -3.10
N PRO A 220 16.41 -10.21 -3.20
CA PRO A 220 15.42 -10.89 -2.37
C PRO A 220 15.64 -10.76 -0.87
N ALA A 221 16.90 -10.91 -0.43
CA ALA A 221 17.26 -10.84 0.99
C ALA A 221 17.04 -9.46 1.58
N ARG A 222 17.41 -8.39 0.86
CA ARG A 222 17.19 -7.00 1.26
C ARG A 222 15.69 -6.69 1.30
N PHE A 223 14.94 -7.06 0.25
CA PHE A 223 13.50 -6.85 0.20
C PHE A 223 12.80 -7.45 1.42
N LEU A 224 13.13 -8.70 1.74
CA LEU A 224 12.50 -9.39 2.86
C LEU A 224 12.91 -8.77 4.21
N ALA A 225 14.20 -8.41 4.37
CA ALA A 225 14.67 -7.73 5.57
C ALA A 225 13.97 -6.37 5.79
N ASP A 226 13.81 -5.58 4.73
CA ASP A 226 13.10 -4.29 4.81
C ASP A 226 11.59 -4.49 5.09
N PHE A 227 10.99 -5.56 4.54
CA PHE A 227 9.60 -5.92 4.85
C PHE A 227 9.42 -6.33 6.31
N ASP A 228 10.30 -7.18 6.85
CA ASP A 228 10.18 -7.75 8.19
C ASP A 228 10.33 -6.71 9.30
N ARG A 229 11.12 -5.66 9.11
CA ARG A 229 11.33 -4.59 10.11
C ARG A 229 10.03 -3.96 10.63
N GLN A 230 9.01 -3.81 9.79
CA GLN A 230 7.72 -3.27 10.23
C GLN A 230 6.98 -4.22 11.18
N MET A 231 7.28 -5.52 11.09
CA MET A 231 6.67 -6.57 11.91
C MET A 231 7.31 -6.69 13.31
N ASP A 232 8.43 -6.02 13.56
CA ASP A 232 9.06 -5.95 14.88
C ASP A 232 8.20 -5.19 15.90
N TYR A 233 7.25 -4.39 15.40
CA TYR A 233 6.34 -3.59 16.20
C TYR A 233 4.91 -4.13 16.13
N ARG A 234 4.19 -4.09 17.28
CA ARG A 234 2.79 -4.58 17.36
C ARG A 234 1.83 -3.71 16.53
N GLY A 235 0.73 -4.33 16.08
CA GLY A 235 -0.37 -3.63 15.41
C GLY A 235 -0.35 -3.73 13.89
N TYR A 236 0.73 -4.22 13.27
CA TYR A 236 0.81 -4.36 11.81
C TYR A 236 -0.27 -5.30 11.25
N GLY A 237 -0.40 -6.51 11.81
CA GLY A 237 -1.39 -7.48 11.36
C GLY A 237 -2.83 -6.99 11.54
N GLU A 238 -3.09 -6.35 12.69
CA GLU A 238 -4.40 -5.77 13.01
C GLU A 238 -4.77 -4.64 12.03
N ALA A 239 -3.81 -3.80 11.67
CA ALA A 239 -4.02 -2.73 10.68
C ALA A 239 -4.33 -3.31 9.29
N LEU A 240 -3.62 -4.35 8.85
CA LEU A 240 -3.92 -5.04 7.58
C LEU A 240 -5.30 -5.67 7.60
N LEU A 241 -5.68 -6.34 8.70
CA LEU A 241 -6.99 -6.95 8.85
C LEU A 241 -8.11 -5.90 8.81
N SER A 242 -7.91 -4.77 9.50
CA SER A 242 -8.85 -3.65 9.45
C SER A 242 -8.99 -3.12 8.02
N THR A 243 -7.89 -2.96 7.29
CA THR A 243 -7.91 -2.53 5.89
C THR A 243 -8.69 -3.52 5.01
N LEU A 244 -8.48 -4.83 5.16
CA LEU A 244 -9.24 -5.85 4.43
C LEU A 244 -10.75 -5.75 4.65
N ARG A 245 -11.15 -5.31 5.85
CA ARG A 245 -12.57 -5.19 6.23
C ARG A 245 -13.22 -3.88 5.80
N THR A 246 -12.45 -2.80 5.72
CA THR A 246 -13.02 -1.44 5.66
C THR A 246 -12.55 -0.60 4.48
N TYR A 247 -11.46 -0.99 3.81
CA TYR A 247 -10.97 -0.27 2.64
C TYR A 247 -11.67 -0.77 1.36
N PRO A 248 -12.08 0.12 0.43
CA PRO A 248 -12.79 -0.27 -0.79
C PRO A 248 -11.85 -0.84 -1.87
N LEU A 249 -11.14 -1.95 -1.54
CA LEU A 249 -10.13 -2.57 -2.41
C LEU A 249 -10.68 -3.10 -3.74
N GLY A 250 -11.99 -3.29 -3.85
CA GLY A 250 -12.65 -3.79 -5.05
C GLY A 250 -13.93 -3.03 -5.41
N THR A 251 -14.20 -1.88 -4.76
CA THR A 251 -15.46 -1.14 -4.89
C THR A 251 -15.23 0.36 -4.95
N SER A 252 -14.23 0.80 -5.73
CA SER A 252 -13.85 2.21 -5.88
C SER A 252 -14.26 2.81 -7.23
N GLU A 253 -15.13 2.14 -8.00
CA GLU A 253 -15.53 2.55 -9.35
C GLU A 253 -15.98 4.01 -9.43
N ALA A 254 -16.75 4.49 -8.44
CA ALA A 254 -17.21 5.86 -8.38
C ALA A 254 -16.05 6.88 -8.29
N ALA A 255 -14.98 6.55 -7.54
CA ALA A 255 -13.81 7.41 -7.45
C ALA A 255 -13.02 7.42 -8.77
N TYR A 256 -12.89 6.26 -9.44
CA TYR A 256 -12.27 6.18 -10.76
C TYR A 256 -13.06 6.98 -11.80
N ALA A 257 -14.38 6.87 -11.83
CA ALA A 257 -15.23 7.64 -12.72
C ALA A 257 -15.09 9.16 -12.49
N THR A 258 -15.14 9.59 -11.22
CA THR A 258 -15.01 11.01 -10.85
C THR A 258 -13.63 11.56 -11.21
N ALA A 259 -12.55 10.84 -10.89
CA ALA A 259 -11.19 11.25 -11.22
C ALA A 259 -10.96 11.24 -12.75
N GLY A 260 -11.56 10.30 -13.48
CA GLY A 260 -11.45 10.13 -14.92
C GLY A 260 -12.26 11.15 -15.73
N ALA A 261 -13.28 11.77 -15.15
CA ALA A 261 -14.04 12.87 -15.77
C ALA A 261 -13.22 14.17 -15.90
N SER A 262 -12.11 14.28 -15.19
CA SER A 262 -11.16 15.40 -15.29
C SER A 262 -10.28 15.26 -16.53
N ALA A 263 -9.90 16.40 -17.14
CA ALA A 263 -8.90 16.45 -18.21
C ALA A 263 -7.45 16.16 -17.74
N ARG A 264 -7.27 15.80 -16.47
CA ARG A 264 -5.97 15.46 -15.87
C ARG A 264 -5.28 14.34 -16.64
N PRO A 265 -3.97 14.47 -16.92
CA PRO A 265 -3.21 13.38 -17.51
C PRO A 265 -3.13 12.17 -16.58
N VAL A 266 -3.40 10.97 -17.11
CA VAL A 266 -3.34 9.72 -16.38
C VAL A 266 -2.50 8.71 -17.16
N MET A 267 -1.52 8.11 -16.48
CA MET A 267 -0.76 6.97 -16.96
C MET A 267 -1.10 5.73 -16.14
N VAL A 268 -1.26 4.59 -16.82
CA VAL A 268 -1.51 3.30 -16.19
C VAL A 268 -0.41 2.32 -16.62
N ILE A 269 0.20 1.62 -15.67
CA ILE A 269 1.21 0.60 -15.93
C ILE A 269 0.74 -0.71 -15.32
N TRP A 270 0.80 -1.82 -16.08
CA TRP A 270 0.28 -3.11 -15.59
C TRP A 270 1.04 -4.29 -16.17
N GLY A 271 1.28 -5.31 -15.33
CA GLY A 271 1.72 -6.61 -15.78
C GLY A 271 0.51 -7.49 -16.17
N GLU A 272 0.53 -8.11 -17.34
CA GLU A 272 -0.59 -8.93 -17.83
C GLU A 272 -0.68 -10.28 -17.10
N ALA A 273 0.44 -10.74 -16.50
CA ALA A 273 0.47 -11.92 -15.65
C ALA A 273 0.10 -11.64 -14.18
N ASP A 274 -0.48 -10.47 -13.86
CA ASP A 274 -0.91 -10.11 -12.52
C ASP A 274 -2.05 -11.00 -12.02
N LYS A 275 -1.75 -11.76 -10.94
CA LYS A 275 -2.70 -12.67 -10.28
C LYS A 275 -3.32 -12.04 -9.01
N THR A 276 -2.77 -10.94 -8.53
CA THR A 276 -3.24 -10.25 -7.33
C THR A 276 -4.33 -9.24 -7.67
N VAL A 277 -4.08 -8.39 -8.65
CA VAL A 277 -5.07 -7.49 -9.25
C VAL A 277 -5.13 -7.82 -10.74
N PRO A 278 -6.05 -8.69 -11.16
CA PRO A 278 -6.07 -9.23 -12.52
C PRO A 278 -6.08 -8.15 -13.61
N PHE A 279 -5.20 -8.28 -14.60
CA PHE A 279 -5.08 -7.35 -15.73
C PHE A 279 -6.41 -7.09 -16.46
N ALA A 280 -7.34 -8.06 -16.43
CA ALA A 280 -8.68 -7.89 -16.98
C ALA A 280 -9.43 -6.66 -16.41
N GLN A 281 -9.08 -6.20 -15.21
CA GLN A 281 -9.65 -4.98 -14.61
C GLN A 281 -9.20 -3.69 -15.34
N SER A 282 -8.12 -3.74 -16.12
CA SER A 282 -7.67 -2.61 -16.95
C SER A 282 -8.73 -2.15 -17.93
N LYS A 283 -9.56 -3.07 -18.45
CA LYS A 283 -10.68 -2.74 -19.34
C LYS A 283 -11.70 -1.82 -18.66
N ALA A 284 -12.07 -2.14 -17.42
CA ALA A 284 -12.99 -1.30 -16.65
C ALA A 284 -12.33 0.04 -16.30
N LEU A 285 -11.04 0.05 -15.92
CA LEU A 285 -10.30 1.28 -15.64
C LEU A 285 -10.29 2.21 -16.86
N MET A 286 -9.93 1.70 -18.04
CA MET A 286 -9.85 2.51 -19.25
C MET A 286 -11.22 3.05 -19.69
N ALA A 287 -12.31 2.32 -19.38
CA ALA A 287 -13.67 2.82 -19.62
C ALA A 287 -14.06 3.98 -18.68
N LEU A 288 -13.59 3.93 -17.41
CA LEU A 288 -13.83 4.97 -16.40
C LEU A 288 -12.89 6.18 -16.55
N MET A 289 -11.70 5.97 -17.14
CA MET A 289 -10.67 6.99 -17.36
C MET A 289 -10.26 7.08 -18.83
N PRO A 290 -11.12 7.60 -19.73
CA PRO A 290 -10.89 7.53 -21.17
C PRO A 290 -9.64 8.28 -21.65
N ASN A 291 -9.14 9.24 -20.88
CA ASN A 291 -7.92 9.99 -21.17
C ASN A 291 -6.65 9.30 -20.66
N ALA A 292 -6.76 8.14 -19.98
CA ALA A 292 -5.61 7.41 -19.48
C ALA A 292 -4.83 6.75 -20.63
N ARG A 293 -3.50 6.66 -20.45
CA ARG A 293 -2.61 5.90 -21.34
C ARG A 293 -2.18 4.63 -20.64
N LEU A 294 -2.48 3.47 -21.20
CA LEU A 294 -2.14 2.16 -20.66
C LEU A 294 -0.83 1.65 -21.28
N TYR A 295 0.09 1.24 -20.42
CA TYR A 295 1.31 0.50 -20.75
C TYR A 295 1.22 -0.88 -20.08
N SER A 296 1.10 -1.94 -20.87
CA SER A 296 1.02 -3.31 -20.34
C SER A 296 2.19 -4.16 -20.79
N TYR A 297 2.53 -5.18 -19.99
CA TYR A 297 3.68 -6.05 -20.20
C TYR A 297 3.31 -7.50 -19.93
N GLU A 298 3.34 -8.36 -20.95
CA GLU A 298 2.88 -9.76 -20.92
C GLU A 298 3.54 -10.61 -19.83
N LYS A 299 4.86 -10.41 -19.58
CA LYS A 299 5.66 -11.29 -18.71
C LYS A 299 5.66 -10.89 -17.25
N PHE A 300 5.15 -9.70 -16.90
CA PHE A 300 5.24 -9.17 -15.55
C PHE A 300 3.93 -9.38 -14.77
N GLY A 301 4.08 -9.60 -13.48
CA GLY A 301 2.97 -9.76 -12.53
C GLY A 301 2.70 -8.50 -11.70
N HIS A 302 2.01 -8.70 -10.58
CA HIS A 302 1.65 -7.61 -9.66
C HIS A 302 2.85 -6.83 -9.14
N ASN A 303 3.96 -7.51 -8.94
CA ASN A 303 5.19 -7.00 -8.35
C ASN A 303 6.06 -6.15 -9.31
N ILE A 304 5.54 -5.77 -10.49
CA ILE A 304 6.25 -4.98 -11.52
C ILE A 304 6.95 -3.72 -10.94
N THR A 305 6.35 -3.09 -9.93
CA THR A 305 6.89 -1.88 -9.29
C THR A 305 8.31 -2.06 -8.76
N PHE A 306 8.61 -3.18 -8.10
CA PHE A 306 9.92 -3.39 -7.49
C PHE A 306 10.77 -4.44 -8.21
N THR A 307 10.18 -5.23 -9.12
CA THR A 307 10.94 -6.16 -9.95
C THR A 307 11.46 -5.51 -11.24
N GLN A 308 10.82 -4.41 -11.66
CA GLN A 308 11.12 -3.68 -12.91
C GLN A 308 11.23 -2.17 -12.63
N SER A 309 11.87 -1.79 -11.52
CA SER A 309 11.94 -0.40 -11.05
C SER A 309 12.59 0.54 -12.09
N GLU A 310 13.59 0.08 -12.82
CA GLU A 310 14.24 0.86 -13.89
C GLU A 310 13.27 1.15 -15.05
N LEU A 311 12.56 0.14 -15.55
CA LEU A 311 11.56 0.29 -16.60
C LEU A 311 10.45 1.26 -16.16
N VAL A 312 9.87 1.01 -14.98
CA VAL A 312 8.74 1.77 -14.48
C VAL A 312 9.14 3.22 -14.17
N SER A 313 10.28 3.44 -13.52
CA SER A 313 10.77 4.81 -13.26
C SER A 313 11.12 5.55 -14.54
N GLY A 314 11.61 4.85 -15.57
CA GLY A 314 11.84 5.40 -16.91
C GLY A 314 10.56 5.90 -17.57
N LEU A 315 9.48 5.11 -17.53
CA LEU A 315 8.17 5.51 -18.04
C LEU A 315 7.60 6.72 -17.27
N ILE A 316 7.74 6.71 -15.94
CA ILE A 316 7.30 7.83 -15.10
C ILE A 316 8.03 9.10 -15.47
N LYS A 317 9.36 9.06 -15.62
CA LYS A 317 10.14 10.23 -16.05
C LYS A 317 9.70 10.79 -17.40
N GLN A 318 9.48 9.90 -18.38
CA GLN A 318 9.02 10.32 -19.72
C GLN A 318 7.61 10.95 -19.63
N PHE A 319 6.70 10.36 -18.86
CA PHE A 319 5.37 10.89 -18.66
C PHE A 319 5.41 12.28 -18.00
N LEU A 320 6.11 12.42 -16.89
CA LEU A 320 6.24 13.69 -16.17
C LEU A 320 6.89 14.77 -17.03
N ALA A 321 7.97 14.45 -17.75
CA ALA A 321 8.63 15.38 -18.67
C ALA A 321 7.69 15.85 -19.79
N SER A 322 6.79 14.99 -20.27
CA SER A 322 5.79 15.37 -21.28
C SER A 322 4.77 16.40 -20.77
N LEU A 323 4.58 16.51 -19.44
CA LEU A 323 3.69 17.49 -18.80
C LEU A 323 4.34 18.88 -18.66
N GLU A 324 5.68 18.92 -18.66
CA GLU A 324 6.47 20.17 -18.56
C GLU A 324 6.72 20.80 -19.95
N ALA A 325 6.66 20.01 -21.02
CA ALA A 325 6.86 20.50 -22.38
C ALA A 325 5.73 21.45 -22.77
N LYS A 326 6.06 22.69 -23.13
CA LYS A 326 5.09 23.66 -23.70
C LYS A 326 4.46 23.07 -24.96
N PRO A 327 3.18 23.40 -25.28
CA PRO A 327 2.45 22.82 -26.40
C PRO A 327 3.03 23.08 -27.81
N ASP A 328 4.16 23.75 -27.96
CA ASP A 328 4.72 24.17 -29.25
C ASP A 328 5.85 23.28 -29.81
N GLN A 329 6.15 22.13 -29.23
CA GLN A 329 7.04 21.15 -29.86
C GLN A 329 6.25 19.89 -30.25
N PRO A 330 6.18 19.54 -31.57
CA PRO A 330 5.56 18.29 -31.99
C PRO A 330 6.31 17.11 -31.34
N ALA A 331 5.58 16.26 -30.66
CA ALA A 331 6.11 15.06 -30.04
C ALA A 331 6.91 14.26 -31.08
N GLN A 332 8.21 14.10 -30.86
CA GLN A 332 8.97 13.05 -31.52
C GLN A 332 8.36 11.72 -31.05
N THR A 333 7.62 11.09 -31.94
CA THR A 333 7.08 9.76 -31.79
C THR A 333 8.23 8.78 -31.58
N ALA A 334 8.54 8.48 -30.32
CA ALA A 334 9.34 7.32 -30.00
C ALA A 334 8.46 6.10 -30.30
N GLN A 335 8.73 5.45 -31.42
CA GLN A 335 8.17 4.14 -31.73
C GLN A 335 8.59 3.18 -30.60
N PRO A 336 7.68 2.30 -30.12
CA PRO A 336 8.06 1.24 -29.20
C PRO A 336 9.05 0.33 -29.92
N THR A 337 10.27 0.25 -29.43
CA THR A 337 11.23 -0.76 -29.83
C THR A 337 10.69 -2.12 -29.39
N GLN A 338 9.91 -2.75 -30.27
CA GLN A 338 9.77 -4.19 -30.28
C GLN A 338 11.17 -4.75 -30.55
N THR A 339 11.72 -5.49 -29.63
CA THR A 339 12.52 -6.71 -29.79
C THR A 339 13.40 -6.95 -28.57
N ALA A 340 13.02 -7.92 -27.78
CA ALA A 340 14.00 -8.83 -27.23
C ALA A 340 13.32 -10.21 -27.15
N LYS A 341 13.73 -11.07 -28.09
CA LYS A 341 13.46 -12.51 -28.08
C LYS A 341 14.07 -13.17 -26.86
#